data_607e49678db71aa41b9aae4972dfab33
#
_entry.id   607e49678db71aa41b9aae4972dfab33
#
_cell.length_a   1.000
_cell.length_b   1.000
_cell.length_c   1.000
_cell.angle_alpha   90.00
_cell.angle_beta   90.00
_cell.angle_gamma   90.00
#
_symmetry.space_group_name_H-M   'P 1'
#
loop_
_entity.id
_entity.type
_entity.pdbx_description
1 polymer ?
#
loop_
_entity_poly.entity_id
_entity_poly.type
_entity_poly.pdbx_seq_one_letter_code
_entity_poly.pdbx_strand_id
1 'polypeptide(L)'
;MRNSTKLIATLQPAAPLDTATYLREGERIVSQFGPYFATSQRVLVVINRAAGTNVDELLYAHLESIDEVSVSDHRKMIIGAIMAIAGIILTFGWFLIFPLIAVIAGVILVFHGAVGQPAYYQLRGRNMEKQQLKRWQVQRYGAGSFVATIRTITGLEPDAPFP
;
A
#
# COMPACT_ATOMS: atom_id res chain seq x y z
N MET A 1 -28.41 6.70 -30.49
CA MET A 1 -27.87 7.57 -29.45
C MET A 1 -28.19 6.93 -28.12
N ARG A 2 -27.21 6.26 -27.49
CA ARG A 2 -27.39 5.63 -26.17
C ARG A 2 -26.73 6.53 -25.11
N ASN A 3 -27.56 7.15 -24.27
CA ASN A 3 -27.12 7.92 -23.12
C ASN A 3 -26.56 6.96 -22.07
N SER A 4 -25.23 6.93 -21.98
CA SER A 4 -24.54 6.31 -20.85
C SER A 4 -24.55 7.29 -19.68
N THR A 5 -25.60 7.25 -18.87
CA THR A 5 -25.63 7.91 -17.57
C THR A 5 -24.63 7.16 -16.67
N LYS A 6 -23.43 7.70 -16.54
CA LYS A 6 -22.48 7.24 -15.51
C LYS A 6 -23.14 7.47 -14.15
N LEU A 7 -23.55 6.37 -13.53
CA LEU A 7 -23.86 6.35 -12.10
C LEU A 7 -22.55 6.70 -11.35
N ILE A 8 -22.42 7.98 -11.00
CA ILE A 8 -21.48 8.40 -9.97
C ILE A 8 -22.10 7.87 -8.68
N ALA A 9 -21.62 6.70 -8.23
CA ALA A 9 -21.92 6.22 -6.91
C ALA A 9 -21.38 7.27 -5.94
N THR A 10 -22.27 8.08 -5.42
CA THR A 10 -22.00 9.01 -4.31
C THR A 10 -21.51 8.11 -3.17
N LEU A 11 -20.20 8.13 -2.89
CA LEU A 11 -19.64 7.54 -1.69
C LEU A 11 -20.26 8.28 -0.50
N GLN A 12 -21.38 7.77 -0.04
CA GLN A 12 -21.94 8.18 1.25
C GLN A 12 -20.85 7.93 2.29
N PRO A 13 -20.45 8.93 3.07
CA PRO A 13 -19.53 8.69 4.17
C PRO A 13 -20.17 7.58 5.02
N ALA A 14 -19.46 6.47 5.15
CA ALA A 14 -19.92 5.37 6.00
C ALA A 14 -20.25 5.97 7.37
N ALA A 15 -21.43 5.65 7.89
CA ALA A 15 -21.84 6.05 9.23
C ALA A 15 -20.67 5.77 10.19
N PRO A 16 -20.38 6.67 11.15
CA PRO A 16 -19.28 6.47 12.07
C PRO A 16 -19.45 5.07 12.69
N LEU A 17 -18.50 4.20 12.42
CA LEU A 17 -18.46 2.87 13.01
C LEU A 17 -18.45 3.07 14.51
N ASP A 18 -19.44 2.51 15.21
CA ASP A 18 -19.40 2.43 16.67
C ASP A 18 -18.32 1.41 17.06
N THR A 19 -17.07 1.89 17.00
CA THR A 19 -15.88 1.10 17.31
C THR A 19 -15.86 0.65 18.77
N ALA A 20 -16.63 1.31 19.64
CA ALA A 20 -16.75 0.94 21.06
C ALA A 20 -17.29 -0.48 21.23
N THR A 21 -18.14 -0.95 20.31
CA THR A 21 -18.70 -2.32 20.33
C THR A 21 -17.64 -3.41 20.16
N TYR A 22 -16.49 -3.11 19.56
CA TYR A 22 -15.43 -4.09 19.27
C TYR A 22 -14.24 -4.01 20.25
N LEU A 23 -14.26 -3.06 21.18
CA LEU A 23 -13.22 -2.92 22.19
C LEU A 23 -13.48 -3.87 23.36
N ARG A 24 -12.40 -4.40 23.93
CA ARG A 24 -12.45 -5.16 25.19
C ARG A 24 -12.53 -4.19 26.39
N GLU A 25 -12.93 -4.70 27.51
CA GLU A 25 -12.97 -3.91 28.75
C GLU A 25 -11.58 -3.32 29.07
N GLY A 26 -11.51 -2.01 29.28
CA GLY A 26 -10.27 -1.28 29.51
C GLY A 26 -9.40 -1.04 28.26
N GLU A 27 -9.82 -1.52 27.09
CA GLU A 27 -9.11 -1.28 25.83
C GLU A 27 -9.47 0.11 25.29
N ARG A 28 -8.47 0.85 24.78
CA ARG A 28 -8.65 2.17 24.19
C ARG A 28 -7.97 2.25 22.83
N ILE A 29 -8.56 3.01 21.91
CA ILE A 29 -7.95 3.32 20.63
C ILE A 29 -6.84 4.33 20.84
N VAL A 30 -5.65 4.03 20.34
CA VAL A 30 -4.47 4.88 20.41
C VAL A 30 -4.25 5.61 19.09
N SER A 31 -4.47 4.91 17.97
CA SER A 31 -4.32 5.48 16.62
C SER A 31 -5.27 4.79 15.65
N GLN A 32 -5.65 5.50 14.58
CA GLN A 32 -6.52 4.98 13.53
C GLN A 32 -6.01 5.38 12.15
N PHE A 33 -6.13 4.45 11.20
CA PHE A 33 -5.87 4.71 9.79
C PHE A 33 -6.80 3.89 8.90
N GLY A 34 -7.75 4.55 8.23
CA GLY A 34 -8.77 3.88 7.43
C GLY A 34 -9.56 2.84 8.25
N PRO A 35 -9.60 1.57 7.81
CA PRO A 35 -10.28 0.50 8.54
C PRO A 35 -9.45 -0.11 9.69
N TYR A 36 -8.21 0.37 9.91
CA TYR A 36 -7.28 -0.13 10.90
C TYR A 36 -7.33 0.71 12.17
N PHE A 37 -7.37 0.05 13.33
CA PHE A 37 -7.38 0.67 14.65
C PHE A 37 -6.25 0.05 15.48
N ALA A 38 -5.29 0.86 15.87
CA ALA A 38 -4.30 0.48 16.86
C ALA A 38 -4.86 0.77 18.25
N THR A 39 -5.03 -0.26 19.04
CA THR A 39 -5.53 -0.13 20.42
C THR A 39 -4.38 -0.27 21.42
N SER A 40 -4.68 -0.24 22.70
CA SER A 40 -3.68 -0.48 23.75
C SER A 40 -3.18 -1.94 23.81
N GLN A 41 -3.86 -2.90 23.16
CA GLN A 41 -3.56 -4.35 23.28
C GLN A 41 -3.35 -5.05 21.93
N ARG A 42 -3.90 -4.55 20.84
CA ARG A 42 -3.92 -5.22 19.53
C ARG A 42 -4.16 -4.23 18.39
N VAL A 43 -3.98 -4.71 17.16
CA VAL A 43 -4.46 -4.02 15.96
C VAL A 43 -5.76 -4.68 15.52
N LEU A 44 -6.77 -3.87 15.22
CA LEU A 44 -8.05 -4.31 14.67
C LEU A 44 -8.17 -3.84 13.23
N VAL A 45 -8.77 -4.66 12.39
CA VAL A 45 -9.20 -4.29 11.05
C VAL A 45 -10.71 -4.51 10.98
N VAL A 46 -11.46 -3.45 10.68
CA VAL A 46 -12.93 -3.49 10.60
C VAL A 46 -13.34 -3.30 9.15
N ILE A 47 -13.87 -4.34 8.54
CA ILE A 47 -14.27 -4.35 7.13
C ILE A 47 -15.79 -4.48 7.05
N ASN A 48 -16.45 -3.42 6.63
CA ASN A 48 -17.87 -3.46 6.33
C ASN A 48 -18.12 -4.08 4.95
N ARG A 49 -18.93 -5.12 4.91
CA ARG A 49 -19.42 -5.74 3.67
C ARG A 49 -20.93 -5.68 3.64
N ALA A 50 -21.53 -5.82 2.46
CA ALA A 50 -22.99 -5.91 2.33
C ALA A 50 -23.62 -7.03 3.18
N ALA A 51 -22.84 -8.06 3.49
CA ALA A 51 -23.25 -9.19 4.33
C ALA A 51 -23.00 -9.02 5.83
N GLY A 52 -22.47 -7.86 6.27
CA GLY A 52 -22.15 -7.57 7.67
C GLY A 52 -20.74 -7.05 7.88
N THR A 53 -20.45 -6.71 9.14
CA THR A 53 -19.14 -6.23 9.55
C THR A 53 -18.26 -7.40 9.94
N ASN A 54 -17.08 -7.51 9.32
CA ASN A 54 -16.05 -8.47 9.70
C ASN A 54 -14.95 -7.73 10.47
N VAL A 55 -14.55 -8.27 11.61
CA VAL A 55 -13.48 -7.72 12.44
C VAL A 55 -12.40 -8.78 12.57
N ASP A 56 -11.23 -8.47 12.04
CA ASP A 56 -10.04 -9.28 12.24
C ASP A 56 -9.15 -8.60 13.30
N GLU A 57 -8.50 -9.38 14.15
CA GLU A 57 -7.61 -8.88 15.20
C GLU A 57 -6.20 -9.45 15.09
N LEU A 58 -5.22 -8.64 15.43
CA LEU A 58 -3.81 -9.03 15.52
C LEU A 58 -3.26 -8.53 16.86
N LEU A 59 -3.06 -9.46 17.79
CA LEU A 59 -2.46 -9.16 19.09
C LEU A 59 -1.00 -8.73 18.92
N TYR A 60 -0.57 -7.73 19.66
CA TYR A 60 0.83 -7.26 19.63
C TYR A 60 1.82 -8.37 20.03
N ALA A 61 1.44 -9.27 20.93
CA ALA A 61 2.26 -10.44 21.28
C ALA A 61 2.50 -11.41 20.12
N HIS A 62 1.67 -11.36 19.09
CA HIS A 62 1.80 -12.19 17.89
C HIS A 62 2.37 -11.43 16.70
N LEU A 63 2.55 -10.11 16.79
CA LEU A 63 3.15 -9.30 15.74
C LEU A 63 4.66 -9.53 15.70
N GLU A 64 5.17 -10.03 14.58
CA GLU A 64 6.60 -10.33 14.39
C GLU A 64 7.35 -9.19 13.72
N SER A 65 6.76 -8.63 12.66
CA SER A 65 7.39 -7.55 11.91
C SER A 65 6.38 -6.62 11.25
N ILE A 66 6.84 -5.43 10.89
CA ILE A 66 6.13 -4.47 10.06
C ILE A 66 7.05 -4.14 8.90
N ASP A 67 6.85 -4.87 7.80
CA ASP A 67 7.71 -4.79 6.62
C ASP A 67 7.18 -3.71 5.67
N GLU A 68 8.09 -2.92 5.11
CA GLU A 68 7.74 -1.98 4.04
C GLU A 68 7.89 -2.70 2.70
N VAL A 69 6.77 -2.97 2.04
CA VAL A 69 6.76 -3.72 0.77
C VAL A 69 6.77 -2.75 -0.40
N SER A 70 7.80 -2.86 -1.22
CA SER A 70 7.91 -2.15 -2.50
C SER A 70 7.26 -2.95 -3.61
N VAL A 71 6.49 -2.28 -4.45
CA VAL A 71 5.89 -2.89 -5.64
C VAL A 71 6.52 -2.25 -6.88
N SER A 72 7.14 -3.06 -7.71
CA SER A 72 7.66 -2.62 -8.99
C SER A 72 6.52 -2.29 -9.95
N ASP A 73 6.64 -1.14 -10.62
CA ASP A 73 5.65 -0.69 -11.60
C ASP A 73 5.98 -1.25 -12.98
N HIS A 74 5.49 -2.46 -13.26
CA HIS A 74 5.71 -3.11 -14.55
C HIS A 74 5.25 -2.27 -15.74
N ARG A 75 4.22 -1.41 -15.57
CA ARG A 75 3.78 -0.52 -16.64
C ARG A 75 4.86 0.48 -17.01
N LYS A 76 5.49 1.13 -16.03
CA LYS A 76 6.60 2.06 -16.27
C LYS A 76 7.77 1.36 -16.92
N MET A 77 8.09 0.14 -16.46
CA MET A 77 9.16 -0.66 -17.05
C MET A 77 8.89 -0.96 -18.53
N ILE A 78 7.70 -1.42 -18.88
CA ILE A 78 7.31 -1.75 -20.26
C ILE A 78 7.33 -0.49 -21.15
N ILE A 79 6.71 0.60 -20.71
CA ILE A 79 6.69 1.86 -21.46
C ILE A 79 8.11 2.38 -21.66
N GLY A 80 8.94 2.36 -20.61
CA GLY A 80 10.33 2.77 -20.69
C GLY A 80 11.15 1.93 -21.66
N ALA A 81 10.96 0.60 -21.65
CA ALA A 81 11.61 -0.30 -22.59
C ALA A 81 11.21 -0.02 -24.05
N ILE A 82 9.92 0.18 -24.32
CA ILE A 82 9.41 0.54 -25.64
C ILE A 82 10.02 1.87 -26.12
N MET A 83 10.06 2.89 -25.26
CA MET A 83 10.65 4.19 -25.58
C MET A 83 12.15 4.07 -25.89
N ALA A 84 12.88 3.30 -25.08
CA ALA A 84 14.31 3.08 -25.30
C ALA A 84 14.57 2.39 -26.64
N ILE A 85 13.84 1.31 -26.95
CA ILE A 85 13.97 0.56 -28.21
C ILE A 85 13.61 1.46 -29.40
N ALA A 86 12.49 2.21 -29.33
CA ALA A 86 12.10 3.12 -30.38
C ALA A 86 13.14 4.22 -30.61
N GLY A 87 13.73 4.77 -29.54
CA GLY A 87 14.83 5.73 -29.61
C GLY A 87 16.05 5.16 -30.32
N ILE A 88 16.44 3.92 -29.99
CA ILE A 88 17.56 3.24 -30.66
C ILE A 88 17.29 3.08 -32.15
N ILE A 89 16.10 2.62 -32.55
CA ILE A 89 15.73 2.43 -33.96
C ILE A 89 15.77 3.77 -34.72
N LEU A 90 15.27 4.83 -34.10
CA LEU A 90 15.23 6.16 -34.72
C LEU A 90 16.62 6.83 -34.78
N THR A 91 17.63 6.36 -34.01
CA THR A 91 18.99 6.90 -34.05
C THR A 91 19.67 6.68 -35.39
N PHE A 92 19.21 5.71 -36.18
CA PHE A 92 19.70 5.48 -37.54
C PHE A 92 19.17 6.49 -38.57
N GLY A 93 18.35 7.46 -38.16
CA GLY A 93 17.87 8.56 -38.98
C GLY A 93 18.70 9.85 -38.83
N TRP A 94 18.35 10.86 -39.64
CA TRP A 94 19.14 12.12 -39.76
C TRP A 94 19.08 13.06 -38.52
N PHE A 95 18.22 12.76 -37.51
CA PHE A 95 18.07 13.59 -36.30
C PHE A 95 18.51 12.81 -35.06
N LEU A 96 19.77 12.97 -34.65
CA LEU A 96 20.35 12.23 -33.52
C LEU A 96 19.85 12.70 -32.13
N ILE A 97 19.45 13.96 -31.99
CA ILE A 97 19.18 14.56 -30.67
C ILE A 97 17.89 13.98 -30.07
N PHE A 98 16.78 13.95 -30.81
CA PHE A 98 15.49 13.48 -30.32
C PHE A 98 15.49 11.98 -29.93
N PRO A 99 16.04 11.08 -30.75
CA PRO A 99 16.20 9.68 -30.39
C PRO A 99 17.03 9.48 -29.14
N LEU A 100 18.11 10.22 -28.96
CA LEU A 100 18.97 10.13 -27.79
C LEU A 100 18.21 10.51 -26.50
N ILE A 101 17.41 11.56 -26.55
CA ILE A 101 16.54 11.96 -25.43
C ILE A 101 15.52 10.85 -25.11
N ALA A 102 14.95 10.23 -26.14
CA ALA A 102 13.98 9.13 -25.95
C ALA A 102 14.62 7.90 -25.29
N VAL A 103 15.85 7.56 -25.67
CA VAL A 103 16.62 6.46 -25.04
C VAL A 103 16.88 6.77 -23.58
N ILE A 104 17.39 7.95 -23.26
CA ILE A 104 17.71 8.37 -21.89
C ILE A 104 16.42 8.38 -21.03
N ALA A 105 15.34 8.97 -21.52
CA ALA A 105 14.07 9.00 -20.82
C ALA A 105 13.51 7.58 -20.60
N GLY A 106 13.62 6.72 -21.60
CA GLY A 106 13.20 5.32 -21.51
C GLY A 106 13.98 4.54 -20.44
N VAL A 107 15.31 4.70 -20.40
CA VAL A 107 16.16 4.07 -19.38
C VAL A 107 15.82 4.56 -17.98
N ILE A 108 15.63 5.87 -17.81
CA ILE A 108 15.22 6.46 -16.51
C ILE A 108 13.87 5.87 -16.07
N LEU A 109 12.91 5.73 -17.00
CA LEU A 109 11.58 5.20 -16.70
C LEU A 109 11.63 3.72 -16.28
N VAL A 110 12.47 2.91 -16.97
CA VAL A 110 12.72 1.51 -16.59
C VAL A 110 13.31 1.43 -15.20
N PHE A 111 14.32 2.26 -14.92
CA PHE A 111 14.97 2.27 -13.61
C PHE A 111 13.99 2.66 -12.50
N HIS A 112 13.22 3.72 -12.68
CA HIS A 112 12.18 4.12 -11.72
C HIS A 112 11.08 3.06 -11.55
N GLY A 113 10.74 2.32 -12.59
CA GLY A 113 9.78 1.22 -12.49
C GLY A 113 10.35 0.01 -11.76
N ALA A 114 11.65 -0.28 -11.96
CA ALA A 114 12.34 -1.43 -11.39
C ALA A 114 12.66 -1.26 -9.89
N VAL A 115 13.08 -0.05 -9.47
CA VAL A 115 13.43 0.24 -8.08
C VAL A 115 12.25 0.07 -7.13
N GLY A 116 11.02 0.03 -7.68
CA GLY A 116 9.80 -0.14 -6.89
C GLY A 116 9.57 1.04 -5.91
N GLN A 117 8.34 1.49 -5.84
CA GLN A 117 7.97 2.44 -4.80
C GLN A 117 7.36 1.68 -3.63
N PRO A 118 7.70 2.01 -2.38
CA PRO A 118 7.06 1.40 -1.23
C PRO A 118 5.55 1.68 -1.31
N ALA A 119 4.77 0.62 -1.46
CA ALA A 119 3.34 0.72 -1.73
C ALA A 119 2.50 0.56 -0.47
N TYR A 120 2.95 -0.29 0.45
CA TYR A 120 2.21 -0.57 1.68
C TYR A 120 3.12 -1.10 2.78
N TYR A 121 2.64 -0.97 4.01
CA TYR A 121 3.20 -1.65 5.18
C TYR A 121 2.48 -2.97 5.35
N GLN A 122 3.24 -4.05 5.47
CA GLN A 122 2.76 -5.40 5.76
C GLN A 122 2.92 -5.70 7.24
N LEU A 123 1.83 -5.78 7.99
CA LEU A 123 1.86 -6.26 9.36
C LEU A 123 1.90 -7.79 9.30
N ARG A 124 2.98 -8.38 9.80
CA ARG A 124 3.17 -9.83 9.81
C ARG A 124 3.05 -10.35 11.23
N GLY A 125 2.10 -11.24 11.43
CA GLY A 125 1.96 -12.00 12.66
C GLY A 125 2.52 -13.42 12.53
N ARG A 126 2.79 -14.04 13.68
CA ARG A 126 3.29 -15.41 13.78
C ARG A 126 2.30 -16.38 13.12
N ASN A 127 2.81 -17.25 12.25
CA ASN A 127 2.03 -18.30 11.55
C ASN A 127 0.88 -17.79 10.69
N MET A 128 0.96 -16.57 10.13
CA MET A 128 -0.06 -16.07 9.22
C MET A 128 0.02 -16.73 7.85
N GLU A 129 -1.13 -17.20 7.34
CA GLU A 129 -1.27 -17.66 5.97
C GLU A 129 -1.24 -16.49 4.96
N LYS A 130 -0.85 -16.79 3.70
CA LYS A 130 -0.77 -15.77 2.63
C LYS A 130 -2.08 -15.01 2.40
N GLN A 131 -3.23 -15.65 2.64
CA GLN A 131 -4.53 -14.99 2.49
C GLN A 131 -4.81 -14.00 3.63
N GLN A 132 -4.39 -14.33 4.84
CA GLN A 132 -4.49 -13.46 6.00
C GLN A 132 -3.56 -12.24 5.83
N LEU A 133 -2.33 -12.45 5.37
CA LEU A 133 -1.38 -11.37 5.11
C LEU A 133 -1.96 -10.26 4.22
N LYS A 134 -2.77 -10.60 3.22
CA LYS A 134 -3.42 -9.59 2.35
C LYS A 134 -4.36 -8.65 3.09
N ARG A 135 -4.93 -9.05 4.21
CA ARG A 135 -5.83 -8.20 5.01
C ARG A 135 -5.08 -7.21 5.89
N TRP A 136 -3.81 -7.50 6.17
CA TRP A 136 -2.92 -6.71 7.01
C TRP A 136 -1.95 -5.85 6.21
N GLN A 137 -2.41 -5.38 5.04
CA GLN A 137 -1.68 -4.45 4.17
C GLN A 137 -2.21 -3.04 4.38
N VAL A 138 -1.41 -2.21 5.05
CA VAL A 138 -1.74 -0.81 5.32
C VAL A 138 -1.12 0.05 4.24
N GLN A 139 -1.95 0.80 3.50
CA GLN A 139 -1.47 1.67 2.44
C GLN A 139 -0.47 2.69 3.00
N ARG A 140 0.69 2.87 2.34
CA ARG A 140 1.78 3.70 2.87
C ARG A 140 1.40 5.17 3.01
N TYR A 141 0.66 5.70 2.04
CA TYR A 141 0.33 7.12 2.02
C TYR A 141 -0.55 7.50 3.22
N GLY A 142 0.00 8.35 4.09
CA GLY A 142 -0.68 8.81 5.30
C GLY A 142 -0.62 7.87 6.51
N ALA A 143 -0.13 6.62 6.37
CA ALA A 143 -0.09 5.65 7.46
C ALA A 143 1.15 5.75 8.36
N GLY A 144 2.07 6.65 8.09
CA GLY A 144 3.35 6.74 8.84
C GLY A 144 3.16 6.89 10.35
N SER A 145 2.28 7.79 10.78
CA SER A 145 1.98 7.99 12.21
C SER A 145 1.33 6.77 12.86
N PHE A 146 0.43 6.10 12.14
CA PHE A 146 -0.23 4.87 12.60
C PHE A 146 0.79 3.75 12.82
N VAL A 147 1.66 3.52 11.84
CA VAL A 147 2.72 2.50 11.93
C VAL A 147 3.74 2.84 13.02
N ALA A 148 4.15 4.12 13.14
CA ALA A 148 5.02 4.58 14.20
C ALA A 148 4.42 4.32 15.59
N THR A 149 3.12 4.54 15.76
CA THR A 149 2.41 4.24 17.01
C THR A 149 2.48 2.75 17.34
N ILE A 150 2.23 1.86 16.37
CA ILE A 150 2.31 0.40 16.59
C ILE A 150 3.75 0.01 16.97
N ARG A 151 4.76 0.51 16.25
CA ARG A 151 6.18 0.25 16.57
C ARG A 151 6.54 0.69 17.99
N THR A 152 6.07 1.87 18.40
CA THR A 152 6.30 2.37 19.77
C THR A 152 5.68 1.45 20.82
N ILE A 153 4.46 0.95 20.59
CA ILE A 153 3.77 0.06 21.53
C ILE A 153 4.43 -1.32 21.59
N THR A 154 4.89 -1.83 20.44
CA THR A 154 5.44 -3.19 20.33
C THR A 154 6.96 -3.26 20.55
N GLY A 155 7.65 -2.12 20.52
CA GLY A 155 9.12 -2.08 20.56
C GLY A 155 9.79 -2.58 19.28
N LEU A 156 9.04 -2.75 18.19
CA LEU A 156 9.59 -3.16 16.90
C LEU A 156 10.33 -1.99 16.26
N GLU A 157 11.62 -2.13 16.08
CA GLU A 157 12.42 -1.16 15.33
C GLU A 157 12.07 -1.20 13.83
N PRO A 158 12.16 -0.06 13.12
CA PRO A 158 12.10 -0.10 11.67
C PRO A 158 13.26 -0.93 11.15
N ASP A 159 12.95 -1.88 10.24
CA ASP A 159 13.99 -2.60 9.53
C ASP A 159 14.99 -1.59 8.95
N ALA A 160 16.27 -1.81 9.23
CA ALA A 160 17.31 -0.98 8.63
C ALA A 160 17.12 -1.00 7.11
N PRO A 161 17.18 0.14 6.41
CA PRO A 161 17.04 0.14 4.96
C PRO A 161 18.08 -0.82 4.39
N PHE A 162 17.62 -1.77 3.57
CA PHE A 162 18.51 -2.69 2.88
C PHE A 162 19.62 -1.89 2.19
N PRO A 163 20.87 -2.30 2.33
CA PRO A 163 22.02 -1.64 1.68
C PRO A 163 21.94 -1.69 0.16
#